data_022149b36c7e9c74423e657b5f93c966
#
_entry.id   022149b36c7e9c74423e657b5f93c966
#
_cell.length_a   1.000
_cell.length_b   1.000
_cell.length_c   1.000
_cell.angle_alpha   90.00
_cell.angle_beta   90.00
_cell.angle_gamma   90.00
#
_symmetry.space_group_name_H-M   'P 1'
#
loop_
_entity.id
_entity.type
_entity.pdbx_description
1 polymer ?
#
loop_
_entity_poly.entity_id
_entity_poly.type
_entity_poly.pdbx_seq_one_letter_code
_entity_poly.pdbx_strand_id
1 'polypeptide(L)'
;MFLRCALPCARQSLAHPIPIYEMGSNDNDTDHVVVERKELQMSQSKLVLVTGATGNQGGACVDALLSRGHRVRALTRNSDSPAAKRLRDRGVEISVGDFTDRDSLARAVRGVDAVYAMSTPYEQGAEKEIAQGITVTDAAKAAGVAHFVYSSVASANRVTGISHFDGKYEVEKHVQASGVPYTIVAPVFFMENLLQPWTLPGLRQGKLAMALPANRSLQQIAVADIGAFVATVIDRGDTVFGRRFDIAGDELTGDQAAAILSKVTGREIHYEEFPPNVLRAQSEDTARMFEWFDTTGYAADIASLRRDFPEVKWHTFEDWARKQDWSVLDQS
;
A
#
# COMPACT_ATOMS: atom_id res chain seq x y z
N MET A 1 28.06 31.84 -55.78
CA MET A 1 27.40 33.06 -56.27
C MET A 1 26.78 33.69 -55.04
N PHE A 2 27.58 34.48 -54.38
CA PHE A 2 27.43 35.86 -53.88
C PHE A 2 25.94 36.31 -53.66
N LEU A 3 25.52 36.79 -52.52
CA LEU A 3 25.81 38.10 -51.95
C LEU A 3 25.44 38.21 -50.47
N ARG A 4 26.31 38.92 -49.76
CA ARG A 4 26.18 39.50 -48.39
C ARG A 4 25.27 40.75 -48.41
N CYS A 5 24.68 41.06 -47.22
CA CYS A 5 24.56 42.42 -46.63
C CYS A 5 24.11 42.18 -45.18
N ALA A 6 24.79 42.41 -44.13
CA ALA A 6 25.40 43.59 -43.49
C ALA A 6 24.37 44.41 -42.67
N LEU A 7 24.68 44.45 -41.36
CA LEU A 7 24.11 45.19 -40.19
C LEU A 7 23.92 46.68 -40.38
N PRO A 8 23.22 47.42 -39.47
CA PRO A 8 23.93 47.87 -38.27
C PRO A 8 23.14 47.91 -36.94
N CYS A 9 23.94 47.91 -35.91
CA CYS A 9 23.88 48.16 -34.52
C CYS A 9 23.18 49.48 -34.10
N ALA A 10 22.41 49.48 -33.02
CA ALA A 10 22.30 50.60 -32.10
C ALA A 10 21.98 50.13 -30.69
N ARG A 11 22.92 50.37 -29.77
CA ARG A 11 22.77 50.29 -28.31
C ARG A 11 21.91 51.45 -27.81
N GLN A 12 21.08 51.17 -26.79
CA GLN A 12 20.87 52.11 -25.68
C GLN A 12 20.49 51.39 -24.40
N SER A 13 21.39 51.48 -23.45
CA SER A 13 21.29 51.13 -22.04
C SER A 13 20.44 52.14 -21.32
N LEU A 14 19.44 51.71 -20.52
CA LEU A 14 18.92 52.48 -19.41
C LEU A 14 18.69 51.51 -18.25
N ALA A 15 19.65 51.58 -17.33
CA ALA A 15 19.52 50.98 -15.99
C ALA A 15 18.60 51.85 -15.15
N HIS A 16 17.55 51.27 -14.57
CA HIS A 16 16.80 51.91 -13.49
C HIS A 16 17.16 51.18 -12.18
N PRO A 17 17.39 51.92 -11.08
CA PRO A 17 17.77 51.32 -9.81
C PRO A 17 16.55 50.68 -9.13
N ILE A 18 16.78 49.48 -8.59
CA ILE A 18 15.83 48.74 -7.74
C ILE A 18 15.80 49.44 -6.37
N PRO A 19 14.63 49.81 -5.82
CA PRO A 19 14.57 50.33 -4.47
C PRO A 19 14.80 49.20 -3.47
N ILE A 20 15.74 49.40 -2.56
CA ILE A 20 15.97 48.58 -1.37
C ILE A 20 14.82 48.89 -0.40
N TYR A 21 13.90 47.93 -0.22
CA TYR A 21 12.94 48.01 0.89
C TYR A 21 13.59 47.42 2.14
N GLU A 22 13.74 48.29 3.17
CA GLU A 22 14.05 47.87 4.52
C GLU A 22 12.95 46.93 5.03
N MET A 23 13.33 45.71 5.42
CA MET A 23 12.45 44.76 6.09
C MET A 23 12.20 45.21 7.52
N GLY A 24 11.06 45.84 7.75
CA GLY A 24 10.50 45.95 9.09
C GLY A 24 9.98 44.61 9.57
N SER A 25 10.49 44.16 10.71
CA SER A 25 10.02 42.96 11.41
C SER A 25 8.61 43.19 11.97
N ASN A 26 7.60 42.64 11.36
CA ASN A 26 6.27 42.52 11.92
C ASN A 26 5.96 41.03 12.20
N ASP A 27 5.79 40.71 13.49
CA ASP A 27 5.48 39.37 14.01
C ASP A 27 4.09 38.79 13.60
N ASN A 28 3.39 39.43 12.67
CA ASN A 28 2.09 38.99 12.16
C ASN A 28 2.17 38.13 10.86
N ASP A 29 3.37 37.88 10.31
CA ASP A 29 3.52 37.23 9.00
C ASP A 29 3.51 35.67 9.11
N THR A 30 3.74 35.13 10.31
CA THR A 30 3.74 33.69 10.55
C THR A 30 2.34 33.09 10.51
N ASP A 31 1.33 33.79 10.94
CA ASP A 31 -0.06 33.31 10.94
C ASP A 31 -0.65 33.28 9.53
N HIS A 32 -0.33 34.23 8.67
CA HIS A 32 -0.76 34.26 7.27
C HIS A 32 -0.14 33.09 6.45
N VAL A 33 1.16 32.84 6.65
CA VAL A 33 1.87 31.74 5.95
C VAL A 33 1.36 30.37 6.40
N VAL A 34 0.96 30.23 7.67
CA VAL A 34 0.39 28.96 8.19
C VAL A 34 -1.04 28.76 7.69
N VAL A 35 -1.83 29.83 7.58
CA VAL A 35 -3.20 29.78 7.03
C VAL A 35 -3.15 29.48 5.53
N GLU A 36 -2.30 30.16 4.74
CA GLU A 36 -2.13 29.86 3.32
C GLU A 36 -1.64 28.42 3.07
N ARG A 37 -0.72 27.89 3.89
CA ARG A 37 -0.29 26.48 3.79
C ARG A 37 -1.41 25.51 4.14
N LYS A 38 -2.25 25.82 5.13
CA LYS A 38 -3.43 24.99 5.45
C LYS A 38 -4.49 25.06 4.35
N GLU A 39 -4.73 26.22 3.77
CA GLU A 39 -5.67 26.40 2.67
C GLU A 39 -5.17 25.76 1.36
N LEU A 40 -3.86 25.83 1.05
CA LEU A 40 -3.27 25.04 -0.05
C LEU A 40 -3.36 23.53 0.19
N GLN A 41 -3.19 23.07 1.43
CA GLN A 41 -3.31 21.66 1.78
C GLN A 41 -4.77 21.17 1.71
N MET A 42 -5.75 22.01 2.06
CA MET A 42 -7.18 21.71 1.89
C MET A 42 -7.62 21.71 0.42
N SER A 43 -6.95 22.46 -0.48
CA SER A 43 -7.23 22.45 -1.91
C SER A 43 -6.80 21.17 -2.63
N GLN A 44 -6.10 20.26 -1.96
CA GLN A 44 -5.59 18.99 -2.49
C GLN A 44 -6.32 17.76 -1.94
N SER A 45 -7.42 17.92 -1.18
CA SER A 45 -8.22 16.78 -0.71
C SER A 45 -8.82 16.01 -1.88
N LYS A 46 -8.41 14.75 -2.03
CA LYS A 46 -8.90 13.84 -3.07
C LYS A 46 -10.01 12.95 -2.54
N LEU A 47 -10.97 12.58 -3.38
CA LEU A 47 -11.89 11.48 -3.11
C LEU A 47 -11.30 10.18 -3.65
N VAL A 48 -11.01 9.23 -2.76
CA VAL A 48 -10.38 7.96 -3.10
C VAL A 48 -11.36 6.80 -2.93
N LEU A 49 -11.60 6.04 -3.99
CA LEU A 49 -12.29 4.76 -3.87
C LEU A 49 -11.33 3.71 -3.32
N VAL A 50 -11.72 3.04 -2.25
CA VAL A 50 -10.96 1.93 -1.64
C VAL A 50 -11.76 0.65 -1.76
N THR A 51 -11.22 -0.36 -2.47
CA THR A 51 -11.76 -1.71 -2.45
C THR A 51 -11.21 -2.49 -1.26
N GLY A 52 -11.93 -3.49 -0.76
CA GLY A 52 -11.50 -4.22 0.43
C GLY A 52 -11.42 -3.37 1.71
N ALA A 53 -12.09 -2.22 1.77
CA ALA A 53 -12.01 -1.23 2.84
C ALA A 53 -12.42 -1.78 4.24
N THR A 54 -13.16 -2.87 4.29
CA THR A 54 -13.58 -3.53 5.54
C THR A 54 -12.58 -4.57 6.06
N GLY A 55 -11.53 -4.88 5.28
CA GLY A 55 -10.45 -5.82 5.65
C GLY A 55 -9.21 -5.11 6.18
N ASN A 56 -8.19 -5.88 6.56
CA ASN A 56 -6.95 -5.36 7.18
C ASN A 56 -6.25 -4.33 6.28
N GLN A 57 -5.91 -4.71 5.07
CA GLN A 57 -5.14 -3.87 4.16
C GLN A 57 -5.93 -2.64 3.67
N GLY A 58 -7.17 -2.85 3.20
CA GLY A 58 -8.02 -1.74 2.77
C GLY A 58 -8.39 -0.80 3.92
N GLY A 59 -8.62 -1.35 5.13
CA GLY A 59 -8.86 -0.56 6.34
C GLY A 59 -7.67 0.35 6.68
N ALA A 60 -6.45 -0.17 6.64
CA ALA A 60 -5.24 0.64 6.85
C ALA A 60 -5.08 1.74 5.79
N CYS A 61 -5.47 1.47 4.53
CA CYS A 61 -5.50 2.52 3.51
C CYS A 61 -6.55 3.60 3.82
N VAL A 62 -7.74 3.21 4.30
CA VAL A 62 -8.75 4.17 4.76
C VAL A 62 -8.21 5.03 5.89
N ASP A 63 -7.57 4.43 6.90
CA ASP A 63 -7.00 5.13 8.05
C ASP A 63 -5.95 6.16 7.62
N ALA A 64 -5.02 5.75 6.76
CA ALA A 64 -3.97 6.60 6.27
C ALA A 64 -4.51 7.77 5.40
N LEU A 65 -5.48 7.50 4.52
CA LEU A 65 -6.10 8.51 3.66
C LEU A 65 -6.86 9.55 4.49
N LEU A 66 -7.70 9.12 5.44
CA LEU A 66 -8.43 10.02 6.33
C LEU A 66 -7.48 10.87 7.18
N SER A 67 -6.39 10.29 7.70
CA SER A 67 -5.41 11.03 8.51
C SER A 67 -4.68 12.13 7.74
N ARG A 68 -4.64 12.03 6.41
CA ARG A 68 -4.08 13.04 5.49
C ARG A 68 -5.12 14.02 4.94
N GLY A 69 -6.38 13.94 5.41
CA GLY A 69 -7.45 14.85 5.00
C GLY A 69 -8.09 14.50 3.66
N HIS A 70 -7.85 13.32 3.11
CA HIS A 70 -8.58 12.84 1.95
C HIS A 70 -9.97 12.36 2.33
N ARG A 71 -10.89 12.40 1.38
CA ARG A 71 -12.20 11.76 1.48
C ARG A 71 -12.11 10.33 0.94
N VAL A 72 -12.84 9.43 1.54
CA VAL A 72 -12.82 8.02 1.15
C VAL A 72 -14.21 7.55 0.77
N ARG A 73 -14.31 6.84 -0.33
CA ARG A 73 -15.45 6.01 -0.72
C ARG A 73 -15.05 4.54 -0.60
N ALA A 74 -15.74 3.78 0.23
CA ALA A 74 -15.50 2.35 0.45
C ALA A 74 -16.44 1.50 -0.41
N LEU A 75 -15.88 0.63 -1.25
CA LEU A 75 -16.67 -0.40 -1.95
C LEU A 75 -16.92 -1.57 -1.00
N THR A 76 -18.17 -1.95 -0.83
CA THR A 76 -18.58 -3.11 -0.04
C THR A 76 -19.80 -3.80 -0.62
N ARG A 77 -19.89 -5.12 -0.47
CA ARG A 77 -21.08 -5.91 -0.85
C ARG A 77 -22.24 -5.75 0.12
N ASN A 78 -21.94 -5.37 1.38
CA ASN A 78 -22.95 -5.24 2.44
C ASN A 78 -22.75 -3.95 3.24
N SER A 79 -23.61 -2.96 2.97
CA SER A 79 -23.62 -1.66 3.65
C SER A 79 -24.04 -1.73 5.13
N ASP A 80 -24.69 -2.82 5.54
CA ASP A 80 -25.22 -3.00 6.89
C ASP A 80 -24.29 -3.80 7.80
N SER A 81 -23.19 -4.31 7.26
CA SER A 81 -22.18 -5.00 8.07
C SER A 81 -21.63 -4.09 9.18
N PRO A 82 -21.27 -4.63 10.35
CA PRO A 82 -20.67 -3.84 11.43
C PRO A 82 -19.44 -3.04 10.98
N ALA A 83 -18.63 -3.62 10.08
CA ALA A 83 -17.45 -2.94 9.53
C ALA A 83 -17.85 -1.74 8.64
N ALA A 84 -18.83 -1.89 7.75
CA ALA A 84 -19.32 -0.79 6.92
C ALA A 84 -19.96 0.34 7.75
N LYS A 85 -20.68 0.00 8.82
CA LYS A 85 -21.26 0.98 9.76
C LYS A 85 -20.15 1.78 10.44
N ARG A 86 -19.10 1.12 10.97
CA ARG A 86 -17.94 1.82 11.56
C ARG A 86 -17.24 2.76 10.58
N LEU A 87 -17.12 2.39 9.30
CA LEU A 87 -16.58 3.27 8.29
C LEU A 87 -17.46 4.51 8.07
N ARG A 88 -18.78 4.32 7.98
CA ARG A 88 -19.74 5.43 7.82
C ARG A 88 -19.68 6.40 9.00
N ASP A 89 -19.59 5.89 10.24
CA ASP A 89 -19.49 6.71 11.46
C ASP A 89 -18.21 7.59 11.47
N ARG A 90 -17.21 7.21 10.69
CA ARG A 90 -15.95 7.95 10.47
C ARG A 90 -15.99 8.90 9.25
N GLY A 91 -17.17 9.09 8.64
CA GLY A 91 -17.36 9.98 7.50
C GLY A 91 -16.96 9.35 6.14
N VAL A 92 -16.75 8.03 6.08
CA VAL A 92 -16.48 7.33 4.82
C VAL A 92 -17.77 7.15 4.02
N GLU A 93 -17.75 7.52 2.75
CA GLU A 93 -18.86 7.26 1.83
C GLU A 93 -18.94 5.77 1.52
N ILE A 94 -20.09 5.16 1.69
CA ILE A 94 -20.30 3.73 1.40
C ILE A 94 -20.95 3.55 0.04
N SER A 95 -20.25 2.86 -0.86
CA SER A 95 -20.75 2.43 -2.16
C SER A 95 -21.01 0.92 -2.15
N VAL A 96 -22.27 0.53 -2.37
CA VAL A 96 -22.60 -0.90 -2.49
C VAL A 96 -22.29 -1.36 -3.89
N GLY A 97 -21.48 -2.42 -4.00
CA GLY A 97 -21.11 -2.99 -5.28
C GLY A 97 -20.28 -4.25 -5.15
N ASP A 98 -20.13 -4.93 -6.27
CA ASP A 98 -19.38 -6.18 -6.41
C ASP A 98 -18.51 -6.11 -7.67
N PHE A 99 -17.36 -6.79 -7.66
CA PHE A 99 -16.46 -6.84 -8.83
C PHE A 99 -17.08 -7.54 -10.04
N THR A 100 -18.11 -8.35 -9.86
CA THR A 100 -18.84 -9.03 -10.94
C THR A 100 -19.97 -8.18 -11.53
N ASP A 101 -20.36 -7.12 -10.84
CA ASP A 101 -21.39 -6.14 -11.30
C ASP A 101 -20.72 -4.86 -11.82
N ARG A 102 -20.55 -4.81 -13.15
CA ARG A 102 -19.93 -3.67 -13.86
C ARG A 102 -20.66 -2.35 -13.61
N ASP A 103 -21.99 -2.37 -13.51
CA ASP A 103 -22.78 -1.16 -13.27
C ASP A 103 -22.54 -0.62 -11.85
N SER A 104 -22.41 -1.51 -10.88
CA SER A 104 -22.07 -1.09 -9.50
C SER A 104 -20.68 -0.48 -9.43
N LEU A 105 -19.70 -1.06 -10.13
CA LEU A 105 -18.36 -0.48 -10.23
C LEU A 105 -18.36 0.87 -10.94
N ALA A 106 -19.10 1.01 -12.05
CA ALA A 106 -19.23 2.27 -12.77
C ALA A 106 -19.82 3.37 -11.87
N ARG A 107 -20.78 3.01 -10.99
CA ARG A 107 -21.29 3.95 -9.97
C ARG A 107 -20.25 4.29 -8.93
N ALA A 108 -19.50 3.27 -8.43
CA ALA A 108 -18.51 3.45 -7.37
C ALA A 108 -17.34 4.35 -7.79
N VAL A 109 -16.84 4.21 -9.04
CA VAL A 109 -15.72 5.01 -9.56
C VAL A 109 -16.11 6.41 -10.04
N ARG A 110 -17.40 6.72 -10.12
CA ARG A 110 -17.86 8.02 -10.65
C ARG A 110 -17.43 9.17 -9.73
N GLY A 111 -16.68 10.11 -10.29
CA GLY A 111 -16.28 11.34 -9.62
C GLY A 111 -15.24 11.13 -8.52
N VAL A 112 -14.53 9.99 -8.50
CA VAL A 112 -13.36 9.81 -7.63
C VAL A 112 -12.11 10.30 -8.35
N ASP A 113 -11.18 10.85 -7.59
CA ASP A 113 -9.88 11.32 -8.09
C ASP A 113 -8.89 10.16 -8.23
N ALA A 114 -8.96 9.19 -7.30
CA ALA A 114 -8.10 8.03 -7.31
C ALA A 114 -8.85 6.76 -6.89
N VAL A 115 -8.28 5.61 -7.27
CA VAL A 115 -8.76 4.28 -6.85
C VAL A 115 -7.60 3.53 -6.21
N TYR A 116 -7.82 2.99 -5.02
CA TYR A 116 -7.00 1.90 -4.48
C TYR A 116 -7.73 0.58 -4.72
N ALA A 117 -7.16 -0.25 -5.56
CA ALA A 117 -7.74 -1.53 -5.95
C ALA A 117 -6.93 -2.69 -5.37
N MET A 118 -7.61 -3.53 -4.58
CA MET A 118 -7.11 -4.83 -4.15
C MET A 118 -8.19 -5.88 -4.39
N SER A 119 -7.75 -7.07 -4.79
CA SER A 119 -8.54 -8.29 -4.91
C SER A 119 -7.86 -9.41 -4.14
N THR A 120 -8.55 -10.50 -3.88
CA THR A 120 -8.03 -11.61 -3.08
C THR A 120 -8.44 -12.96 -3.68
N PRO A 121 -7.51 -13.93 -3.77
CA PRO A 121 -7.78 -15.27 -4.28
C PRO A 121 -8.54 -16.15 -3.28
N TYR A 122 -8.56 -15.77 -1.98
CA TYR A 122 -8.99 -16.64 -0.90
C TYR A 122 -10.48 -17.00 -0.92
N GLU A 123 -11.33 -16.16 -1.53
CA GLU A 123 -12.77 -16.42 -1.61
C GLU A 123 -13.14 -17.29 -2.83
N GLN A 124 -12.52 -17.06 -3.99
CA GLN A 124 -12.99 -17.61 -5.26
C GLN A 124 -11.86 -18.12 -6.17
N GLY A 125 -10.61 -18.15 -5.70
CA GLY A 125 -9.44 -18.61 -6.44
C GLY A 125 -8.80 -17.54 -7.34
N ALA A 126 -7.61 -17.87 -7.89
CA ALA A 126 -6.78 -16.94 -8.65
C ALA A 126 -7.43 -16.44 -9.95
N GLU A 127 -8.15 -17.28 -10.67
CA GLU A 127 -8.83 -16.87 -11.91
C GLU A 127 -9.88 -15.79 -11.67
N LYS A 128 -10.63 -15.91 -10.57
CA LYS A 128 -11.62 -14.87 -10.20
C LYS A 128 -10.95 -13.60 -9.72
N GLU A 129 -9.85 -13.71 -9.01
CA GLU A 129 -9.05 -12.56 -8.62
C GLU A 129 -8.56 -11.78 -9.84
N ILE A 130 -8.05 -12.46 -10.87
CA ILE A 130 -7.63 -11.84 -12.14
C ILE A 130 -8.81 -11.10 -12.77
N ALA A 131 -9.96 -11.76 -12.92
CA ALA A 131 -11.14 -11.15 -13.51
C ALA A 131 -11.61 -9.91 -12.74
N GLN A 132 -11.57 -9.94 -11.40
CA GLN A 132 -11.91 -8.81 -10.55
C GLN A 132 -10.95 -7.63 -10.74
N GLY A 133 -9.64 -7.89 -10.76
CA GLY A 133 -8.61 -6.87 -10.99
C GLY A 133 -8.75 -6.20 -12.36
N ILE A 134 -9.03 -6.97 -13.40
CA ILE A 134 -9.29 -6.47 -14.75
C ILE A 134 -10.55 -5.59 -14.76
N THR A 135 -11.65 -6.08 -14.18
CA THR A 135 -12.92 -5.36 -14.21
C THR A 135 -12.86 -4.00 -13.50
N VAL A 136 -12.19 -3.92 -12.34
CA VAL A 136 -12.02 -2.64 -11.63
C VAL A 136 -11.09 -1.68 -12.37
N THR A 137 -10.06 -2.21 -13.04
CA THR A 137 -9.15 -1.41 -13.87
C THR A 137 -9.91 -0.78 -15.05
N ASP A 138 -10.71 -1.58 -15.75
CA ASP A 138 -11.52 -1.11 -16.88
C ASP A 138 -12.55 -0.05 -16.44
N ALA A 139 -13.19 -0.25 -15.29
CA ALA A 139 -14.13 0.72 -14.73
C ALA A 139 -13.43 2.05 -14.38
N ALA A 140 -12.26 2.01 -13.76
CA ALA A 140 -11.46 3.18 -13.45
C ALA A 140 -11.01 3.93 -14.71
N LYS A 141 -10.56 3.19 -15.74
CA LYS A 141 -10.20 3.76 -17.05
C LYS A 141 -11.38 4.44 -17.73
N ALA A 142 -12.53 3.77 -17.78
CA ALA A 142 -13.73 4.30 -18.41
C ALA A 142 -14.25 5.57 -17.72
N ALA A 143 -14.04 5.69 -16.41
CA ALA A 143 -14.42 6.87 -15.61
C ALA A 143 -13.39 8.01 -15.70
N GLY A 144 -12.23 7.81 -16.32
CA GLY A 144 -11.17 8.80 -16.42
C GLY A 144 -10.50 9.10 -15.06
N VAL A 145 -10.37 8.09 -14.19
CA VAL A 145 -9.72 8.23 -12.87
C VAL A 145 -8.29 8.73 -13.06
N ALA A 146 -7.92 9.75 -12.30
CA ALA A 146 -6.61 10.41 -12.45
C ALA A 146 -5.45 9.58 -11.88
N HIS A 147 -5.70 8.67 -10.94
CA HIS A 147 -4.67 7.78 -10.37
C HIS A 147 -5.26 6.42 -9.94
N PHE A 148 -4.77 5.35 -10.52
CA PHE A 148 -5.14 3.97 -10.16
C PHE A 148 -3.98 3.30 -9.42
N VAL A 149 -4.16 3.01 -8.14
CA VAL A 149 -3.17 2.31 -7.30
C VAL A 149 -3.59 0.85 -7.16
N TYR A 150 -2.83 -0.05 -7.78
CA TYR A 150 -3.10 -1.49 -7.72
C TYR A 150 -2.25 -2.15 -6.63
N SER A 151 -2.90 -2.94 -5.77
CA SER A 151 -2.23 -3.77 -4.78
C SER A 151 -1.90 -5.14 -5.35
N SER A 152 -0.63 -5.33 -5.66
CA SER A 152 -0.04 -6.59 -6.09
C SER A 152 0.61 -7.35 -4.92
N VAL A 153 1.60 -8.18 -5.21
CA VAL A 153 2.50 -8.82 -4.26
C VAL A 153 3.95 -8.69 -4.75
N ALA A 154 4.88 -8.54 -3.83
CA ALA A 154 6.30 -8.40 -4.18
C ALA A 154 6.78 -9.60 -5.00
N SER A 155 7.65 -9.35 -5.96
CA SER A 155 8.22 -10.36 -6.86
C SER A 155 7.21 -11.07 -7.80
N ALA A 156 5.94 -10.70 -7.87
CA ALA A 156 4.97 -11.30 -8.79
C ALA A 156 5.46 -11.28 -10.25
N ASN A 157 6.17 -10.23 -10.65
CA ASN A 157 6.73 -10.04 -11.98
C ASN A 157 7.92 -10.98 -12.32
N ARG A 158 8.30 -11.89 -11.42
CA ARG A 158 9.39 -12.84 -11.62
C ARG A 158 8.95 -14.23 -12.10
N VAL A 159 7.64 -14.41 -12.36
CA VAL A 159 7.07 -15.73 -12.74
C VAL A 159 7.44 -16.77 -11.69
N THR A 160 6.78 -16.72 -10.56
CA THR A 160 7.18 -17.47 -9.37
C THR A 160 6.70 -18.93 -9.40
N GLY A 161 5.70 -19.26 -10.21
CA GLY A 161 4.99 -20.52 -10.20
C GLY A 161 4.02 -20.66 -9.02
N ILE A 162 3.81 -19.58 -8.27
CA ILE A 162 2.82 -19.47 -7.19
C ILE A 162 1.57 -18.85 -7.79
N SER A 163 0.45 -19.59 -7.82
CA SER A 163 -0.73 -19.18 -8.61
C SER A 163 -1.26 -17.81 -8.25
N HIS A 164 -1.30 -17.47 -6.96
CA HIS A 164 -1.80 -16.15 -6.55
C HIS A 164 -0.80 -15.01 -6.81
N PHE A 165 0.53 -15.26 -6.88
CA PHE A 165 1.50 -14.26 -7.32
C PHE A 165 1.39 -14.04 -8.83
N ASP A 166 1.42 -15.12 -9.58
CA ASP A 166 1.35 -15.09 -11.04
C ASP A 166 0.01 -14.48 -11.51
N GLY A 167 -1.10 -14.77 -10.79
CA GLY A 167 -2.41 -14.16 -11.03
C GLY A 167 -2.40 -12.64 -10.84
N LYS A 168 -1.74 -12.14 -9.80
CA LYS A 168 -1.58 -10.69 -9.61
C LYS A 168 -0.74 -10.07 -10.71
N TYR A 169 0.27 -10.77 -11.22
CA TYR A 169 1.06 -10.27 -12.34
C TYR A 169 0.25 -10.18 -13.64
N GLU A 170 -0.70 -11.12 -13.88
CA GLU A 170 -1.63 -10.97 -15.01
C GLU A 170 -2.45 -9.68 -14.92
N VAL A 171 -2.91 -9.31 -13.71
CA VAL A 171 -3.59 -8.02 -13.50
C VAL A 171 -2.64 -6.84 -13.69
N GLU A 172 -1.39 -6.92 -13.19
CA GLU A 172 -0.38 -5.87 -13.43
C GLU A 172 -0.20 -5.60 -14.93
N LYS A 173 -0.07 -6.64 -15.75
CA LYS A 173 0.06 -6.50 -17.22
C LYS A 173 -1.16 -5.79 -17.82
N HIS A 174 -2.36 -6.11 -17.36
CA HIS A 174 -3.57 -5.46 -17.81
C HIS A 174 -3.61 -3.97 -17.41
N VAL A 175 -3.27 -3.65 -16.15
CA VAL A 175 -3.16 -2.28 -15.65
C VAL A 175 -2.19 -1.47 -16.51
N GLN A 176 -1.00 -2.01 -16.79
CA GLN A 176 0.02 -1.37 -17.62
C GLN A 176 -0.46 -1.11 -19.05
N ALA A 177 -1.19 -2.06 -19.63
CA ALA A 177 -1.72 -1.95 -21.00
C ALA A 177 -2.97 -1.07 -21.12
N SER A 178 -3.71 -0.86 -20.02
CA SER A 178 -5.00 -0.16 -20.02
C SER A 178 -4.92 1.32 -20.40
N GLY A 179 -3.76 1.95 -20.13
CA GLY A 179 -3.55 3.38 -20.30
C GLY A 179 -4.22 4.25 -19.22
N VAL A 180 -4.68 3.68 -18.09
CA VAL A 180 -5.00 4.45 -16.89
C VAL A 180 -3.71 4.93 -16.23
N PRO A 181 -3.60 6.18 -15.71
CA PRO A 181 -2.45 6.56 -14.90
C PRO A 181 -2.37 5.68 -13.66
N TYR A 182 -1.28 4.94 -13.47
CA TYR A 182 -1.23 3.91 -12.43
C TYR A 182 0.05 3.94 -11.59
N THR A 183 -0.04 3.36 -10.40
CA THR A 183 1.09 2.92 -9.57
C THR A 183 0.79 1.51 -9.05
N ILE A 184 1.76 0.61 -9.12
CA ILE A 184 1.65 -0.74 -8.55
C ILE A 184 2.37 -0.76 -7.21
N VAL A 185 1.65 -1.13 -6.16
CA VAL A 185 2.17 -1.31 -4.79
C VAL A 185 2.16 -2.80 -4.50
N ALA A 186 3.33 -3.36 -4.26
CA ALA A 186 3.55 -4.79 -4.14
C ALA A 186 4.18 -5.13 -2.78
N PRO A 187 3.37 -5.35 -1.73
CA PRO A 187 3.87 -5.68 -0.40
C PRO A 187 4.43 -7.10 -0.33
N VAL A 188 5.37 -7.29 0.60
CA VAL A 188 5.88 -8.60 1.03
C VAL A 188 4.94 -9.25 2.06
N PHE A 189 5.40 -10.26 2.80
CA PHE A 189 4.65 -10.97 3.85
C PHE A 189 4.17 -10.01 4.95
N PHE A 190 2.89 -10.10 5.35
CA PHE A 190 2.33 -9.20 6.37
C PHE A 190 2.67 -9.66 7.79
N MET A 191 3.12 -8.75 8.63
CA MET A 191 3.37 -9.01 10.06
C MET A 191 2.08 -9.46 10.77
N GLU A 192 0.93 -8.94 10.36
CA GLU A 192 -0.41 -9.28 10.87
C GLU A 192 -0.83 -10.73 10.61
N ASN A 193 -0.10 -11.48 9.76
CA ASN A 193 -0.30 -12.91 9.60
C ASN A 193 -0.05 -13.68 10.91
N LEU A 194 0.76 -13.12 11.81
CA LEU A 194 1.00 -13.69 13.14
C LEU A 194 -0.22 -13.61 14.07
N LEU A 195 -1.17 -12.73 13.79
CA LEU A 195 -2.40 -12.57 14.57
C LEU A 195 -3.60 -13.30 13.95
N GLN A 196 -3.36 -14.14 12.95
CA GLN A 196 -4.43 -14.86 12.28
C GLN A 196 -4.79 -16.17 13.02
N PRO A 197 -6.01 -16.69 12.82
CA PRO A 197 -6.49 -17.90 13.50
C PRO A 197 -5.61 -19.13 13.32
N TRP A 198 -4.82 -19.20 12.25
CA TRP A 198 -3.92 -20.33 12.00
C TRP A 198 -2.55 -20.20 12.70
N THR A 199 -2.15 -19.00 13.13
CA THR A 199 -0.87 -18.78 13.83
C THR A 199 -1.06 -18.66 15.35
N LEU A 200 -2.15 -18.03 15.81
CA LEU A 200 -2.41 -17.77 17.22
C LEU A 200 -2.36 -19.02 18.12
N PRO A 201 -2.90 -20.20 17.72
CA PRO A 201 -2.82 -21.39 18.57
C PRO A 201 -1.38 -21.81 18.89
N GLY A 202 -0.47 -21.69 17.94
CA GLY A 202 0.97 -21.93 18.19
C GLY A 202 1.56 -20.92 19.14
N LEU A 203 1.31 -19.62 18.92
CA LEU A 203 1.84 -18.56 19.77
C LEU A 203 1.32 -18.67 21.22
N ARG A 204 0.07 -19.09 21.45
CA ARG A 204 -0.45 -19.38 22.79
C ARG A 204 0.31 -20.49 23.51
N GLN A 205 0.89 -21.42 22.76
CA GLN A 205 1.74 -22.50 23.26
C GLN A 205 3.23 -22.15 23.32
N GLY A 206 3.59 -20.88 23.10
CA GLY A 206 4.97 -20.44 23.04
C GLY A 206 5.73 -20.81 21.75
N LYS A 207 5.01 -21.04 20.65
CA LYS A 207 5.58 -21.50 19.37
C LYS A 207 5.26 -20.53 18.26
N LEU A 208 6.28 -19.99 17.60
CA LEU A 208 6.18 -19.34 16.31
C LEU A 208 6.50 -20.38 15.24
N ALA A 209 5.46 -21.03 14.69
CA ALA A 209 5.63 -22.12 13.74
C ALA A 209 5.48 -21.63 12.30
N MET A 210 6.47 -21.96 11.43
CA MET A 210 6.44 -21.65 9.99
C MET A 210 7.09 -22.78 9.16
N ALA A 211 6.68 -22.90 7.92
CA ALA A 211 7.30 -23.82 6.97
C ALA A 211 8.53 -23.20 6.28
N LEU A 212 9.43 -22.60 7.09
CA LEU A 212 10.63 -21.92 6.63
C LEU A 212 11.78 -22.24 7.59
N PRO A 213 13.02 -22.52 7.09
CA PRO A 213 14.17 -22.76 7.95
C PRO A 213 14.41 -21.62 8.95
N ALA A 214 14.77 -21.98 10.19
CA ALA A 214 14.91 -21.04 11.29
C ALA A 214 15.90 -19.89 11.02
N ASN A 215 16.92 -20.15 10.22
CA ASN A 215 17.97 -19.21 9.81
C ASN A 215 17.67 -18.48 8.48
N ARG A 216 16.55 -18.79 7.83
CA ARG A 216 16.16 -18.12 6.58
C ARG A 216 15.48 -16.80 6.88
N SER A 217 15.97 -15.71 6.29
CA SER A 217 15.34 -14.40 6.42
C SER A 217 14.06 -14.32 5.60
N LEU A 218 13.06 -13.65 6.15
CA LEU A 218 11.81 -13.29 5.48
C LEU A 218 11.57 -11.78 5.59
N GLN A 219 11.41 -11.12 4.45
CA GLN A 219 10.97 -9.72 4.43
C GLN A 219 9.50 -9.63 4.84
N GLN A 220 9.21 -8.69 5.72
CA GLN A 220 7.89 -8.48 6.29
C GLN A 220 7.51 -7.01 6.29
N ILE A 221 6.20 -6.74 6.32
CA ILE A 221 5.66 -5.37 6.35
C ILE A 221 4.45 -5.29 7.27
N ALA A 222 4.37 -4.23 8.06
CA ALA A 222 3.14 -3.89 8.79
C ALA A 222 2.06 -3.40 7.81
N VAL A 223 0.83 -3.85 7.99
CA VAL A 223 -0.31 -3.41 7.15
C VAL A 223 -0.52 -1.90 7.23
N ALA A 224 -0.22 -1.28 8.38
CA ALA A 224 -0.24 0.18 8.55
C ALA A 224 0.72 0.89 7.58
N ASP A 225 1.92 0.31 7.31
CA ASP A 225 2.89 0.88 6.38
C ASP A 225 2.40 0.80 4.93
N ILE A 226 1.67 -0.26 4.59
CA ILE A 226 1.02 -0.38 3.28
C ILE A 226 0.03 0.78 3.11
N GLY A 227 -0.82 1.03 4.10
CA GLY A 227 -1.77 2.15 4.08
C GLY A 227 -1.07 3.50 3.95
N ALA A 228 -0.03 3.72 4.75
CA ALA A 228 0.77 4.95 4.72
C ALA A 228 1.47 5.15 3.37
N PHE A 229 2.01 4.08 2.77
CA PHE A 229 2.63 4.12 1.44
C PHE A 229 1.61 4.42 0.34
N VAL A 230 0.45 3.78 0.37
CA VAL A 230 -0.65 4.03 -0.58
C VAL A 230 -1.09 5.50 -0.52
N ALA A 231 -1.30 6.05 0.67
CA ALA A 231 -1.64 7.46 0.82
C ALA A 231 -0.51 8.37 0.30
N THR A 232 0.76 8.01 0.55
CA THR A 232 1.93 8.73 0.04
C THR A 232 1.98 8.76 -1.49
N VAL A 233 1.77 7.62 -2.17
CA VAL A 233 1.79 7.59 -3.65
C VAL A 233 0.60 8.35 -4.24
N ILE A 234 -0.55 8.36 -3.57
CA ILE A 234 -1.72 9.16 -3.99
C ILE A 234 -1.40 10.67 -3.86
N ASP A 235 -0.71 11.09 -2.79
CA ASP A 235 -0.27 12.48 -2.62
C ASP A 235 0.75 12.88 -3.70
N ARG A 236 1.74 12.02 -3.96
CA ARG A 236 2.81 12.27 -4.92
C ARG A 236 2.33 12.32 -6.37
N GLY A 237 1.18 11.73 -6.69
CA GLY A 237 0.50 11.84 -7.98
C GLY A 237 1.39 11.42 -9.15
N ASP A 238 1.53 12.30 -10.14
CA ASP A 238 2.22 12.04 -11.41
C ASP A 238 3.71 11.68 -11.26
N THR A 239 4.36 12.05 -10.17
CA THR A 239 5.77 11.73 -9.92
C THR A 239 6.03 10.23 -9.73
N VAL A 240 4.97 9.45 -9.49
CA VAL A 240 5.03 7.99 -9.29
C VAL A 240 4.23 7.19 -10.32
N PHE A 241 3.64 7.84 -11.33
CA PHE A 241 2.90 7.13 -12.38
C PHE A 241 3.80 6.19 -13.17
N GLY A 242 3.24 5.06 -13.57
CA GLY A 242 3.94 4.01 -14.31
C GLY A 242 4.93 3.19 -13.47
N ARG A 243 5.07 3.48 -12.18
CA ARG A 243 6.04 2.80 -11.31
C ARG A 243 5.41 1.60 -10.58
N ARG A 244 6.28 0.63 -10.33
CA ARG A 244 6.02 -0.53 -9.47
C ARG A 244 6.98 -0.49 -8.28
N PHE A 245 6.44 -0.71 -7.08
CA PHE A 245 7.23 -0.71 -5.86
C PHE A 245 6.99 -2.01 -5.10
N ASP A 246 8.06 -2.81 -4.93
CA ASP A 246 8.09 -3.87 -3.93
C ASP A 246 8.35 -3.22 -2.58
N ILE A 247 7.45 -3.38 -1.61
CA ILE A 247 7.51 -2.68 -0.33
C ILE A 247 7.66 -3.65 0.84
N ALA A 248 8.64 -3.36 1.70
CA ALA A 248 8.96 -4.11 2.91
C ALA A 248 9.33 -3.14 4.06
N GLY A 249 8.97 -3.50 5.28
CA GLY A 249 9.31 -2.74 6.48
C GLY A 249 10.57 -3.26 7.16
N ASP A 250 10.72 -4.60 7.23
CA ASP A 250 11.83 -5.26 7.93
C ASP A 250 12.17 -6.59 7.28
N GLU A 251 13.35 -7.14 7.66
CA GLU A 251 13.82 -8.47 7.24
C GLU A 251 14.48 -9.17 8.41
N LEU A 252 13.98 -10.34 8.81
CA LEU A 252 14.49 -11.08 9.94
C LEU A 252 14.26 -12.59 9.79
N THR A 253 15.08 -13.37 10.51
CA THR A 253 14.91 -14.83 10.58
C THR A 253 13.80 -15.21 11.56
N GLY A 254 13.34 -16.47 11.48
CA GLY A 254 12.37 -17.02 12.41
C GLY A 254 12.81 -16.91 13.88
N ASP A 255 14.08 -17.23 14.15
CA ASP A 255 14.65 -17.11 15.49
C ASP A 255 14.68 -15.68 16.01
N GLN A 256 15.02 -14.71 15.15
CA GLN A 256 15.00 -13.28 15.50
C GLN A 256 13.58 -12.80 15.81
N ALA A 257 12.59 -13.22 15.01
CA ALA A 257 11.19 -12.90 15.24
C ALA A 257 10.68 -13.47 16.57
N ALA A 258 10.99 -14.74 16.87
CA ALA A 258 10.62 -15.39 18.13
C ALA A 258 11.25 -14.70 19.34
N ALA A 259 12.53 -14.30 19.26
CA ALA A 259 13.22 -13.56 20.31
C ALA A 259 12.58 -12.19 20.58
N ILE A 260 12.21 -11.45 19.52
CA ILE A 260 11.51 -10.17 19.67
C ILE A 260 10.13 -10.38 20.30
N LEU A 261 9.36 -11.37 19.84
CA LEU A 261 8.05 -11.68 20.42
C LEU A 261 8.18 -12.06 21.91
N SER A 262 9.16 -12.87 22.27
CA SER A 262 9.43 -13.22 23.68
C SER A 262 9.66 -11.98 24.54
N LYS A 263 10.50 -11.07 24.06
CA LYS A 263 10.82 -9.79 24.74
C LYS A 263 9.59 -8.90 24.91
N VAL A 264 8.76 -8.80 23.85
CA VAL A 264 7.62 -7.90 23.84
C VAL A 264 6.44 -8.43 24.62
N THR A 265 6.18 -9.74 24.56
CA THR A 265 5.03 -10.38 25.24
C THR A 265 5.34 -10.77 26.69
N GLY A 266 6.61 -10.85 27.06
CA GLY A 266 7.06 -11.40 28.35
C GLY A 266 6.86 -12.92 28.47
N ARG A 267 6.55 -13.62 27.37
CA ARG A 267 6.35 -15.08 27.30
C ARG A 267 7.54 -15.71 26.61
N GLU A 268 7.88 -16.93 26.97
CA GLU A 268 8.86 -17.70 26.23
C GLU A 268 8.26 -18.17 24.91
N ILE A 269 8.80 -17.70 23.77
CA ILE A 269 8.35 -18.05 22.42
C ILE A 269 9.58 -18.57 21.66
N HIS A 270 9.47 -19.78 21.14
CA HIS A 270 10.48 -20.41 20.31
C HIS A 270 10.01 -20.51 18.86
N TYR A 271 10.94 -20.42 17.93
CA TYR A 271 10.67 -20.72 16.55
C TYR A 271 10.58 -22.24 16.35
N GLU A 272 9.57 -22.70 15.61
CA GLU A 272 9.38 -24.09 15.25
C GLU A 272 9.26 -24.24 13.74
N GLU A 273 10.28 -24.81 13.13
CA GLU A 273 10.28 -25.13 11.71
C GLU A 273 9.48 -26.42 11.46
N PHE A 274 8.64 -26.41 10.43
CA PHE A 274 8.01 -27.60 9.92
C PHE A 274 8.12 -27.69 8.40
N PRO A 275 8.13 -28.89 7.81
CA PRO A 275 8.35 -29.02 6.36
C PRO A 275 7.14 -28.55 5.56
N PRO A 276 7.35 -27.91 4.37
CA PRO A 276 6.29 -27.37 3.52
C PRO A 276 5.23 -28.41 3.07
N ASN A 277 5.57 -29.70 3.07
CA ASN A 277 4.62 -30.74 2.72
C ASN A 277 3.43 -30.84 3.70
N VAL A 278 3.56 -30.35 4.92
CA VAL A 278 2.45 -30.24 5.87
C VAL A 278 1.41 -29.22 5.35
N LEU A 279 1.85 -28.15 4.75
CA LEU A 279 0.97 -27.14 4.12
C LEU A 279 0.33 -27.70 2.85
N ARG A 280 1.05 -28.54 2.10
CA ARG A 280 0.60 -29.09 0.83
C ARG A 280 -0.71 -29.87 0.94
N ALA A 281 -0.94 -30.52 2.08
CA ALA A 281 -2.20 -31.20 2.36
C ALA A 281 -3.41 -30.24 2.43
N GLN A 282 -3.18 -28.98 2.71
CA GLN A 282 -4.21 -27.94 2.80
C GLN A 282 -4.23 -27.03 1.57
N SER A 283 -3.06 -26.67 1.05
CA SER A 283 -2.90 -25.77 -0.09
C SER A 283 -1.55 -25.98 -0.77
N GLU A 284 -1.58 -26.48 -2.00
CA GLU A 284 -0.39 -26.60 -2.86
C GLU A 284 0.26 -25.25 -3.08
N ASP A 285 -0.54 -24.21 -3.30
CA ASP A 285 -0.08 -22.85 -3.57
C ASP A 285 0.66 -22.24 -2.37
N THR A 286 0.17 -22.47 -1.15
CA THR A 286 0.84 -22.04 0.08
C THR A 286 2.15 -22.80 0.29
N ALA A 287 2.19 -24.11 0.03
CA ALA A 287 3.42 -24.89 0.15
C ALA A 287 4.49 -24.39 -0.82
N ARG A 288 4.13 -24.15 -2.10
CA ARG A 288 5.02 -23.56 -3.10
C ARG A 288 5.52 -22.18 -2.71
N MET A 289 4.68 -21.36 -2.09
CA MET A 289 5.07 -20.04 -1.60
C MET A 289 6.19 -20.16 -0.54
N PHE A 290 6.08 -21.06 0.41
CA PHE A 290 7.12 -21.26 1.43
C PHE A 290 8.39 -21.91 0.86
N GLU A 291 8.29 -22.84 -0.09
CA GLU A 291 9.44 -23.35 -0.84
C GLU A 291 10.16 -22.25 -1.63
N TRP A 292 9.39 -21.32 -2.19
CA TRP A 292 9.95 -20.17 -2.88
C TRP A 292 10.59 -19.17 -1.89
N PHE A 293 10.02 -18.96 -0.70
CA PHE A 293 10.65 -18.15 0.34
C PHE A 293 12.00 -18.73 0.77
N ASP A 294 12.12 -20.06 0.86
CA ASP A 294 13.36 -20.72 1.21
C ASP A 294 14.41 -20.61 0.09
N THR A 295 14.03 -20.86 -1.13
CA THR A 295 14.99 -20.95 -2.26
C THR A 295 15.34 -19.58 -2.86
N THR A 296 14.38 -18.66 -2.93
CA THR A 296 14.51 -17.37 -3.62
C THR A 296 14.26 -16.20 -2.68
N GLY A 297 13.05 -16.11 -2.13
CA GLY A 297 12.64 -15.04 -1.22
C GLY A 297 12.37 -13.70 -1.91
N TYR A 298 11.88 -12.76 -1.11
CA TYR A 298 11.69 -11.38 -1.54
C TYR A 298 13.02 -10.61 -1.64
N ALA A 299 13.01 -9.50 -2.38
CA ALA A 299 14.19 -8.67 -2.57
C ALA A 299 13.81 -7.18 -2.71
N ALA A 300 12.89 -6.69 -1.87
CA ALA A 300 12.59 -5.27 -1.78
C ALA A 300 13.78 -4.51 -1.17
N ASP A 301 14.13 -3.36 -1.74
CA ASP A 301 15.21 -2.51 -1.23
C ASP A 301 14.71 -1.63 -0.08
N ILE A 302 14.72 -2.19 1.14
CA ILE A 302 14.25 -1.52 2.38
C ILE A 302 15.00 -0.21 2.61
N ALA A 303 16.32 -0.16 2.32
CA ALA A 303 17.11 1.05 2.55
C ALA A 303 16.67 2.19 1.62
N SER A 304 16.43 1.90 0.35
CA SER A 304 15.89 2.86 -0.61
C SER A 304 14.46 3.28 -0.26
N LEU A 305 13.61 2.35 0.16
CA LEU A 305 12.24 2.69 0.59
C LEU A 305 12.25 3.68 1.75
N ARG A 306 13.08 3.45 2.78
CA ARG A 306 13.19 4.34 3.94
C ARG A 306 13.73 5.72 3.56
N ARG A 307 14.72 5.77 2.67
CA ARG A 307 15.32 7.02 2.18
C ARG A 307 14.35 7.83 1.30
N ASP A 308 13.69 7.16 0.36
CA ASP A 308 12.91 7.82 -0.69
C ASP A 308 11.46 8.10 -0.27
N PHE A 309 10.97 7.42 0.79
CA PHE A 309 9.62 7.57 1.35
C PHE A 309 9.65 7.70 2.88
N PRO A 310 10.36 8.71 3.43
CA PRO A 310 10.49 8.89 4.89
C PRO A 310 9.15 9.22 5.57
N GLU A 311 8.19 9.77 4.84
CA GLU A 311 6.86 10.10 5.34
C GLU A 311 6.00 8.88 5.72
N VAL A 312 6.37 7.67 5.26
CA VAL A 312 5.70 6.41 5.62
C VAL A 312 5.97 6.04 7.08
N LYS A 313 7.15 6.42 7.61
CA LYS A 313 7.60 6.08 8.98
C LYS A 313 7.59 4.56 9.21
N TRP A 314 8.26 3.86 8.30
CA TRP A 314 8.34 2.40 8.25
C TRP A 314 8.62 1.75 9.60
N HIS A 315 7.79 0.77 9.98
CA HIS A 315 7.97 -0.02 11.18
C HIS A 315 9.05 -1.10 10.98
N THR A 316 9.85 -1.33 12.02
CA THR A 316 10.53 -2.61 12.20
C THR A 316 9.53 -3.63 12.75
N PHE A 317 9.90 -4.90 12.73
CA PHE A 317 9.08 -5.95 13.33
C PHE A 317 8.89 -5.71 14.85
N GLU A 318 9.92 -5.21 15.54
CA GLU A 318 9.81 -4.86 16.97
C GLU A 318 8.86 -3.68 17.18
N ASP A 319 8.92 -2.63 16.34
CA ASP A 319 7.99 -1.49 16.42
C ASP A 319 6.55 -1.91 16.23
N TRP A 320 6.31 -2.82 15.26
CA TRP A 320 4.99 -3.40 15.03
C TRP A 320 4.54 -4.24 16.21
N ALA A 321 5.39 -5.18 16.69
CA ALA A 321 5.05 -6.08 17.77
C ALA A 321 4.69 -5.34 19.07
N ARG A 322 5.39 -4.25 19.41
CA ARG A 322 5.10 -3.41 20.58
C ARG A 322 3.75 -2.70 20.54
N LYS A 323 3.16 -2.54 19.36
CA LYS A 323 1.85 -1.88 19.16
C LYS A 323 0.67 -2.84 19.20
N GLN A 324 0.93 -4.15 19.19
CA GLN A 324 -0.13 -5.14 19.19
C GLN A 324 -0.69 -5.38 20.59
N ASP A 325 -1.98 -5.72 20.66
CA ASP A 325 -2.60 -6.23 21.87
C ASP A 325 -2.36 -7.76 21.98
N TRP A 326 -1.39 -8.13 22.79
CA TRP A 326 -1.04 -9.53 22.99
C TRP A 326 -1.91 -10.24 24.04
N SER A 327 -2.91 -9.58 24.63
CA SER A 327 -3.89 -10.24 25.52
C SER A 327 -4.68 -11.35 24.80
N VAL A 328 -4.69 -11.31 23.46
CA VAL A 328 -5.21 -12.38 22.61
C VAL A 328 -4.52 -13.74 22.86
N LEU A 329 -3.31 -13.75 23.40
CA LEU A 329 -2.59 -14.97 23.76
C LEU A 329 -3.07 -15.58 25.09
N ASP A 330 -3.80 -14.82 25.91
CA ASP A 330 -4.36 -15.26 27.21
C ASP A 330 -5.73 -15.92 27.05
N GLN A 331 -6.33 -15.80 25.88
CA GLN A 331 -7.63 -16.39 25.58
C GLN A 331 -7.44 -17.89 25.29
N SER A 332 -8.15 -18.74 26.03
CA SER A 332 -8.18 -20.20 25.85
C SER A 332 -8.96 -20.62 24.59
#